data_cf1c13ae93614a79ff9ee8b6fb2348e9
#
_entry.id   cf1c13ae93614a79ff9ee8b6fb2348e9
#
_cell.length_a   1.000
_cell.length_b   1.000
_cell.length_c   1.000
_cell.angle_alpha   90.00
_cell.angle_beta   90.00
_cell.angle_gamma   90.00
#
_symmetry.space_group_name_H-M   'P 1'
#
loop_
_entity.id
_entity.type
_entity.pdbx_description
1 polymer ?
#
loop_
_entity_poly.entity_id
_entity_poly.type
_entity_poly.pdbx_seq_one_letter_code
_entity_poly.pdbx_strand_id
1 'polypeptide(L)'
;MVSISLCMIVKNEEAVLSRCLNCLSDIVDEIIIVDTGSTDQTIPIAKRYTKQVYNFTWQDDFSKARNFAFSKAHCDYIYSADADEIIDSANIEKFKTLKSMLLPEIEIVQMIYDEKGTVSTVLNATQELRPKLYKRVRSFTWIDPIHETVRTDPVVYDSDIVIFHRPIENHTNRDFRTFEATYEKTHYLSPRIFTMYMKELYRWGDLKALERAANIIKDMSKKTEFSEARLSEASIILARYHRLAKNGPEFMKAALRIFTLMQGTPCSEICCELALYYEQHGDLPEAKLWYINAKDETEPILDIKSGKEIPEKALLRLGDA
;
A
#
# COMPACT_ATOMS: atom_id res chain seq x y z
N MET A 1 5.91 -16.27 -29.62
CA MET A 1 6.05 -16.08 -28.15
C MET A 1 6.41 -14.62 -27.94
N VAL A 2 5.71 -13.91 -27.07
CA VAL A 2 6.00 -12.50 -26.80
C VAL A 2 7.31 -12.35 -26.04
N SER A 3 8.00 -11.22 -26.22
CA SER A 3 9.20 -10.86 -25.46
C SER A 3 8.86 -9.96 -24.29
N ILE A 4 9.60 -10.06 -23.16
CA ILE A 4 9.32 -9.37 -21.90
C ILE A 4 10.57 -8.67 -21.40
N SER A 5 10.48 -7.35 -21.16
CA SER A 5 11.46 -6.57 -20.41
C SER A 5 11.07 -6.53 -18.93
N LEU A 6 11.92 -7.02 -18.04
CA LEU A 6 11.81 -6.75 -16.61
C LEU A 6 12.29 -5.33 -16.33
N CYS A 7 11.44 -4.51 -15.71
CA CYS A 7 11.79 -3.18 -15.23
C CYS A 7 11.66 -3.12 -13.71
N MET A 8 12.75 -2.77 -13.03
CA MET A 8 12.81 -2.63 -11.58
C MET A 8 13.40 -1.28 -11.19
N ILE A 9 12.86 -0.68 -10.14
CA ILE A 9 13.49 0.43 -9.42
C ILE A 9 14.00 -0.09 -8.09
N VAL A 10 15.24 0.22 -7.73
CA VAL A 10 15.89 -0.35 -6.55
C VAL A 10 16.59 0.72 -5.73
N LYS A 11 16.65 0.50 -4.39
CA LYS A 11 17.46 1.28 -3.47
C LYS A 11 17.76 0.48 -2.21
N ASN A 12 19.04 0.11 -1.99
CA ASN A 12 19.50 -0.64 -0.83
C ASN A 12 18.79 -2.00 -0.67
N GLU A 13 18.78 -2.79 -1.74
CA GLU A 13 18.09 -4.08 -1.84
C GLU A 13 19.07 -5.28 -1.87
N GLU A 14 20.28 -5.12 -1.34
CA GLU A 14 21.33 -6.17 -1.40
C GLU A 14 20.88 -7.50 -0.82
N ALA A 15 20.01 -7.48 0.19
CA ALA A 15 19.53 -8.67 0.88
C ALA A 15 18.51 -9.51 0.08
N VAL A 16 17.78 -8.88 -0.85
CA VAL A 16 16.64 -9.51 -1.55
C VAL A 16 16.79 -9.57 -3.07
N LEU A 17 17.51 -8.64 -3.68
CA LEU A 17 17.60 -8.48 -5.14
C LEU A 17 18.04 -9.75 -5.88
N SER A 18 19.05 -10.46 -5.37
CA SER A 18 19.50 -11.72 -6.00
C SER A 18 18.42 -12.78 -6.01
N ARG A 19 17.64 -12.88 -4.94
CA ARG A 19 16.55 -13.84 -4.81
C ARG A 19 15.46 -13.57 -5.85
N CYS A 20 15.05 -12.32 -6.01
CA CYS A 20 14.07 -11.90 -6.99
C CYS A 20 14.56 -12.15 -8.42
N LEU A 21 15.77 -11.70 -8.76
CA LEU A 21 16.33 -11.85 -10.11
C LEU A 21 16.55 -13.30 -10.50
N ASN A 22 16.93 -14.18 -9.56
CA ASN A 22 17.04 -15.62 -9.83
C ASN A 22 15.71 -16.26 -10.23
N CYS A 23 14.58 -15.83 -9.64
CA CYS A 23 13.26 -16.34 -10.00
C CYS A 23 12.83 -15.89 -11.40
N LEU A 24 13.23 -14.69 -11.83
CA LEU A 24 12.70 -14.02 -13.02
C LEU A 24 13.58 -14.19 -14.26
N SER A 25 14.90 -14.44 -14.12
CA SER A 25 15.86 -14.47 -15.21
C SER A 25 15.51 -15.46 -16.34
N ASP A 26 14.85 -16.57 -16.00
CA ASP A 26 14.46 -17.60 -16.99
C ASP A 26 13.14 -17.27 -17.73
N ILE A 27 12.42 -16.25 -17.31
CA ILE A 27 11.11 -15.85 -17.86
C ILE A 27 11.24 -14.66 -18.79
N VAL A 28 12.12 -13.71 -18.44
CA VAL A 28 12.26 -12.43 -19.12
C VAL A 28 13.38 -12.45 -20.17
N ASP A 29 13.25 -11.61 -21.19
CA ASP A 29 14.21 -11.54 -22.31
C ASP A 29 15.17 -10.36 -22.15
N GLU A 30 14.82 -9.39 -21.31
CA GLU A 30 15.59 -8.20 -21.01
C GLU A 30 15.44 -7.84 -19.53
N ILE A 31 16.52 -7.37 -18.89
CA ILE A 31 16.50 -6.91 -17.50
C ILE A 31 17.01 -5.47 -17.43
N ILE A 32 16.17 -4.57 -16.92
CA ILE A 32 16.46 -3.15 -16.72
C ILE A 32 16.33 -2.82 -15.26
N ILE A 33 17.43 -2.37 -14.66
CA ILE A 33 17.49 -1.95 -13.26
C ILE A 33 17.73 -0.45 -13.20
N VAL A 34 16.88 0.26 -12.47
CA VAL A 34 17.04 1.69 -12.20
C VAL A 34 17.34 1.88 -10.72
N ASP A 35 18.58 2.26 -10.44
CA ASP A 35 19.03 2.57 -9.10
C ASP A 35 18.69 4.00 -8.72
N THR A 36 18.06 4.19 -7.56
CA THR A 36 17.62 5.49 -7.05
C THR A 36 18.53 6.03 -5.93
N GLY A 37 19.77 5.56 -5.88
CA GLY A 37 20.79 6.01 -4.94
C GLY A 37 21.12 5.01 -3.85
N SER A 38 21.42 3.76 -4.23
CA SER A 38 21.93 2.73 -3.31
C SER A 38 23.33 3.04 -2.83
N THR A 39 23.57 2.69 -1.57
CA THR A 39 24.86 2.84 -0.88
C THR A 39 25.47 1.51 -0.43
N ASP A 40 24.73 0.41 -0.67
CA ASP A 40 25.10 -0.98 -0.37
C ASP A 40 25.59 -1.75 -1.61
N GLN A 41 25.50 -3.10 -1.57
CA GLN A 41 25.92 -3.97 -2.68
C GLN A 41 24.84 -4.15 -3.78
N THR A 42 23.75 -3.38 -3.76
CA THR A 42 22.64 -3.49 -4.75
C THR A 42 23.14 -3.37 -6.18
N ILE A 43 23.94 -2.33 -6.51
CA ILE A 43 24.47 -2.12 -7.87
C ILE A 43 25.44 -3.24 -8.31
N PRO A 44 26.43 -3.65 -7.52
CA PRO A 44 27.25 -4.81 -7.83
C PRO A 44 26.46 -6.10 -8.08
N ILE A 45 25.39 -6.33 -7.31
CA ILE A 45 24.50 -7.48 -7.50
C ILE A 45 23.77 -7.37 -8.84
N ALA A 46 23.10 -6.24 -9.11
CA ALA A 46 22.37 -6.01 -10.35
C ALA A 46 23.23 -6.24 -11.60
N LYS A 47 24.49 -5.80 -11.58
CA LYS A 47 25.45 -5.94 -12.68
C LYS A 47 25.85 -7.39 -13.00
N ARG A 48 25.54 -8.37 -12.14
CA ARG A 48 25.75 -9.80 -12.44
C ARG A 48 24.68 -10.35 -13.39
N TYR A 49 23.51 -9.72 -13.44
CA TYR A 49 22.35 -10.16 -14.22
C TYR A 49 22.18 -9.35 -15.51
N THR A 50 22.57 -8.08 -15.51
CA THR A 50 22.41 -7.21 -16.68
C THR A 50 23.46 -6.11 -16.76
N LYS A 51 23.71 -5.64 -18.00
CA LYS A 51 24.49 -4.42 -18.24
C LYS A 51 23.61 -3.16 -18.21
N GLN A 52 22.29 -3.31 -18.23
CA GLN A 52 21.31 -2.22 -18.27
C GLN A 52 20.95 -1.77 -16.84
N VAL A 53 21.94 -1.22 -16.15
CA VAL A 53 21.80 -0.62 -14.82
C VAL A 53 21.94 0.88 -14.96
N TYR A 54 20.88 1.62 -14.67
CA TYR A 54 20.79 3.06 -14.84
C TYR A 54 20.68 3.75 -13.49
N ASN A 55 21.32 4.91 -13.33
CA ASN A 55 21.12 5.76 -12.17
C ASN A 55 20.00 6.75 -12.40
N PHE A 56 19.15 6.93 -11.40
CA PHE A 56 18.07 7.92 -11.38
C PHE A 56 18.15 8.72 -10.10
N THR A 57 18.34 10.04 -10.22
CA THR A 57 18.32 10.91 -9.04
C THR A 57 16.94 10.92 -8.42
N TRP A 58 16.82 10.46 -7.17
CA TRP A 58 15.55 10.37 -6.45
C TRP A 58 14.90 11.74 -6.30
N GLN A 59 13.61 11.82 -6.59
CA GLN A 59 12.81 13.05 -6.60
C GLN A 59 11.58 12.96 -5.68
N ASP A 60 11.57 12.05 -4.72
CA ASP A 60 10.44 11.72 -3.85
C ASP A 60 9.17 11.35 -4.64
N ASP A 61 9.35 10.60 -5.73
CA ASP A 61 8.30 10.26 -6.67
C ASP A 61 8.63 8.94 -7.38
N PHE A 62 7.95 7.86 -6.97
CA PHE A 62 8.12 6.53 -7.54
C PHE A 62 7.66 6.48 -8.99
N SER A 63 6.60 7.22 -9.35
CA SER A 63 6.07 7.21 -10.71
C SER A 63 7.12 7.67 -11.73
N LYS A 64 7.91 8.69 -11.39
CA LYS A 64 8.98 9.19 -12.26
C LYS A 64 10.08 8.16 -12.48
N ALA A 65 10.47 7.45 -11.41
CA ALA A 65 11.49 6.40 -11.52
C ALA A 65 10.97 5.21 -12.36
N ARG A 66 9.69 4.79 -12.17
CA ARG A 66 9.07 3.74 -13.00
C ARG A 66 8.91 4.17 -14.46
N ASN A 67 8.47 5.39 -14.71
CA ASN A 67 8.37 5.92 -16.08
C ASN A 67 9.75 5.94 -16.75
N PHE A 68 10.80 6.31 -16.03
CA PHE A 68 12.17 6.25 -16.53
C PHE A 68 12.58 4.81 -16.85
N ALA A 69 12.30 3.83 -15.96
CA ALA A 69 12.58 2.42 -16.21
C ALA A 69 11.82 1.91 -17.46
N PHE A 70 10.53 2.21 -17.57
CA PHE A 70 9.70 1.82 -18.71
C PHE A 70 10.22 2.42 -20.03
N SER A 71 10.77 3.64 -20.02
CA SER A 71 11.36 4.28 -21.21
C SER A 71 12.59 3.56 -21.74
N LYS A 72 13.20 2.65 -20.95
CA LYS A 72 14.38 1.85 -21.35
C LYS A 72 14.02 0.49 -21.90
N ALA A 73 12.77 0.05 -21.82
CA ALA A 73 12.30 -1.24 -22.29
C ALA A 73 12.19 -1.32 -23.81
N HIS A 74 12.57 -2.48 -24.38
CA HIS A 74 12.56 -2.70 -25.82
C HIS A 74 11.64 -3.88 -26.25
N CYS A 75 11.29 -4.80 -25.33
CA CYS A 75 10.48 -5.98 -25.62
C CYS A 75 8.99 -5.63 -25.86
N ASP A 76 8.17 -6.63 -26.21
CA ASP A 76 6.73 -6.45 -26.50
C ASP A 76 5.95 -6.04 -25.25
N TYR A 77 6.32 -6.60 -24.10
CA TYR A 77 5.72 -6.34 -22.81
C TYR A 77 6.78 -5.89 -21.79
N ILE A 78 6.32 -5.16 -20.79
CA ILE A 78 7.10 -4.74 -19.63
C ILE A 78 6.54 -5.43 -18.39
N TYR A 79 7.38 -6.19 -17.69
CA TYR A 79 7.07 -6.74 -16.37
C TYR A 79 7.62 -5.79 -15.30
N SER A 80 6.73 -5.21 -14.49
CA SER A 80 7.11 -4.32 -13.37
C SER A 80 7.21 -5.14 -12.10
N ALA A 81 8.41 -5.28 -11.54
CA ALA A 81 8.65 -6.02 -10.30
C ALA A 81 9.37 -5.16 -9.26
N ASP A 82 9.11 -5.46 -7.99
CA ASP A 82 9.84 -4.95 -6.84
C ASP A 82 10.90 -5.97 -6.39
N ALA A 83 12.00 -5.51 -5.78
CA ALA A 83 13.15 -6.36 -5.48
C ALA A 83 12.85 -7.46 -4.43
N ASP A 84 11.82 -7.27 -3.62
CA ASP A 84 11.38 -8.18 -2.56
C ASP A 84 10.28 -9.17 -2.99
N GLU A 85 9.92 -9.16 -4.28
CA GLU A 85 8.97 -10.11 -4.87
C GLU A 85 9.63 -11.44 -5.22
N ILE A 86 8.85 -12.53 -5.07
CA ILE A 86 9.26 -13.89 -5.41
C ILE A 86 8.13 -14.56 -6.19
N ILE A 87 8.51 -15.35 -7.19
CA ILE A 87 7.63 -16.29 -7.87
C ILE A 87 8.16 -17.70 -7.62
N ASP A 88 7.33 -18.61 -7.13
CA ASP A 88 7.73 -20.01 -6.94
C ASP A 88 7.72 -20.80 -8.25
N SER A 89 8.26 -22.01 -8.22
CA SER A 89 8.41 -22.83 -9.43
C SER A 89 7.07 -23.15 -10.12
N ALA A 90 5.99 -23.33 -9.38
CA ALA A 90 4.68 -23.61 -9.95
C ALA A 90 4.14 -22.38 -10.71
N ASN A 91 4.30 -21.17 -10.12
CA ASN A 91 3.90 -19.92 -10.76
C ASN A 91 4.85 -19.50 -11.89
N ILE A 92 6.13 -19.89 -11.86
CA ILE A 92 7.06 -19.73 -12.99
C ILE A 92 6.55 -20.50 -14.22
N GLU A 93 6.11 -21.74 -14.06
CA GLU A 93 5.58 -22.53 -15.18
C GLU A 93 4.26 -21.95 -15.72
N LYS A 94 3.38 -21.44 -14.86
CA LYS A 94 2.20 -20.69 -15.29
C LYS A 94 2.60 -19.43 -16.09
N PHE A 95 3.60 -18.71 -15.66
CA PHE A 95 4.07 -17.51 -16.35
C PHE A 95 4.67 -17.85 -17.73
N LYS A 96 5.46 -18.91 -17.83
CA LYS A 96 5.97 -19.40 -19.13
C LYS A 96 4.82 -19.78 -20.08
N THR A 97 3.80 -20.46 -19.56
CA THR A 97 2.60 -20.80 -20.31
C THR A 97 1.88 -19.55 -20.80
N LEU A 98 1.62 -18.58 -19.89
CA LEU A 98 1.05 -17.28 -20.23
C LEU A 98 1.86 -16.60 -21.33
N LYS A 99 3.19 -16.50 -21.19
CA LYS A 99 4.09 -15.88 -22.17
C LYS A 99 3.95 -16.51 -23.56
N SER A 100 3.72 -17.83 -23.63
CA SER A 100 3.57 -18.55 -24.90
C SER A 100 2.20 -18.34 -25.56
N MET A 101 1.15 -18.07 -24.78
CA MET A 101 -0.24 -18.02 -25.22
C MET A 101 -0.86 -16.62 -25.19
N LEU A 102 -0.09 -15.60 -24.73
CA LEU A 102 -0.61 -14.24 -24.56
C LEU A 102 -1.10 -13.65 -25.88
N LEU A 103 -2.38 -13.33 -25.91
CA LEU A 103 -3.03 -12.76 -27.08
C LEU A 103 -2.62 -11.29 -27.30
N PRO A 104 -2.47 -10.87 -28.57
CA PRO A 104 -2.03 -9.50 -28.87
C PRO A 104 -2.97 -8.39 -28.39
N GLU A 105 -4.23 -8.70 -28.14
CA GLU A 105 -5.26 -7.77 -27.66
C GLU A 105 -5.06 -7.42 -26.18
N ILE A 106 -4.46 -8.31 -25.39
CA ILE A 106 -4.24 -8.09 -23.96
C ILE A 106 -3.22 -6.98 -23.77
N GLU A 107 -3.59 -5.97 -23.00
CA GLU A 107 -2.77 -4.80 -22.75
C GLU A 107 -2.15 -4.79 -21.36
N ILE A 108 -2.89 -5.32 -20.37
CA ILE A 108 -2.39 -5.50 -19.01
C ILE A 108 -2.71 -6.92 -18.55
N VAL A 109 -1.75 -7.57 -17.88
CA VAL A 109 -2.01 -8.77 -17.10
C VAL A 109 -1.90 -8.43 -15.63
N GLN A 110 -2.97 -8.73 -14.89
CA GLN A 110 -2.97 -8.68 -13.43
C GLN A 110 -2.56 -10.06 -12.87
N MET A 111 -1.81 -10.03 -11.78
CA MET A 111 -1.37 -11.23 -11.06
C MET A 111 -1.81 -11.12 -9.60
N ILE A 112 -2.06 -12.26 -8.98
CA ILE A 112 -2.42 -12.33 -7.56
C ILE A 112 -1.21 -11.92 -6.72
N TYR A 113 -1.37 -10.90 -5.90
CA TYR A 113 -0.33 -10.40 -5.01
C TYR A 113 -0.62 -10.88 -3.58
N ASP A 114 0.29 -11.68 -3.03
CA ASP A 114 0.15 -12.31 -1.71
C ASP A 114 1.13 -11.67 -0.71
N GLU A 115 0.59 -10.97 0.26
CA GLU A 115 1.33 -10.28 1.31
C GLU A 115 1.42 -11.10 2.61
N LYS A 116 1.42 -12.41 2.56
CA LYS A 116 1.53 -13.40 3.65
C LYS A 116 1.28 -12.84 5.06
N GLY A 117 -0.01 -12.71 5.43
CA GLY A 117 -0.42 -12.28 6.78
C GLY A 117 -0.43 -10.78 7.01
N THR A 118 0.00 -9.97 6.04
CA THR A 118 -0.24 -8.53 6.00
C THR A 118 -1.47 -8.25 5.14
N VAL A 119 -2.29 -7.31 5.56
CA VAL A 119 -3.44 -6.86 4.76
C VAL A 119 -2.97 -5.75 3.82
N SER A 120 -3.28 -5.87 2.53
CA SER A 120 -2.98 -4.82 1.55
C SER A 120 -3.57 -3.48 1.98
N THR A 121 -2.77 -2.42 1.90
CA THR A 121 -3.22 -1.05 2.20
C THR A 121 -4.19 -0.54 1.14
N VAL A 122 -4.03 -1.01 -0.10
CA VAL A 122 -4.85 -0.52 -1.23
C VAL A 122 -6.27 -1.04 -1.16
N LEU A 123 -6.44 -2.38 -1.09
CA LEU A 123 -7.76 -3.03 -1.15
C LEU A 123 -8.26 -3.58 0.18
N ASN A 124 -7.48 -3.45 1.25
CA ASN A 124 -7.86 -3.98 2.55
C ASN A 124 -8.09 -5.51 2.54
N ALA A 125 -7.27 -6.23 1.77
CA ALA A 125 -7.35 -7.69 1.55
C ALA A 125 -5.97 -8.34 1.70
N THR A 126 -5.95 -9.64 1.98
CA THR A 126 -4.71 -10.43 2.09
C THR A 126 -4.12 -10.84 0.75
N GLN A 127 -4.96 -10.88 -0.27
CA GLN A 127 -4.59 -11.11 -1.67
C GLN A 127 -5.33 -10.12 -2.55
N GLU A 128 -4.66 -9.58 -3.53
CA GLU A 128 -5.24 -8.65 -4.50
C GLU A 128 -4.68 -8.91 -5.90
N LEU A 129 -5.46 -8.58 -6.93
CA LEU A 129 -4.97 -8.55 -8.29
C LEU A 129 -4.22 -7.23 -8.52
N ARG A 130 -2.94 -7.31 -8.86
CA ARG A 130 -2.09 -6.17 -9.22
C ARG A 130 -1.68 -6.23 -10.68
N PRO A 131 -1.75 -5.13 -11.42
CA PRO A 131 -1.17 -5.03 -12.75
C PRO A 131 0.35 -5.23 -12.67
N LYS A 132 0.87 -6.21 -13.41
CA LYS A 132 2.30 -6.57 -13.40
C LYS A 132 2.93 -6.60 -14.77
N LEU A 133 2.18 -7.00 -15.81
CA LEU A 133 2.67 -7.05 -17.18
C LEU A 133 1.91 -6.03 -18.04
N TYR A 134 2.64 -5.20 -18.76
CA TYR A 134 2.12 -4.07 -19.53
C TYR A 134 2.60 -4.15 -20.98
N LYS A 135 1.69 -4.02 -21.95
CA LYS A 135 2.03 -3.99 -23.38
C LYS A 135 2.75 -2.69 -23.72
N ARG A 136 4.04 -2.77 -24.05
CA ARG A 136 4.93 -1.60 -24.20
C ARG A 136 4.43 -0.54 -25.21
N VAL A 137 3.86 -0.98 -26.34
CA VAL A 137 3.41 -0.05 -27.40
C VAL A 137 2.24 0.85 -27.01
N ARG A 138 1.60 0.62 -25.86
CA ARG A 138 0.49 1.43 -25.34
C ARG A 138 0.94 2.66 -24.56
N SER A 139 2.23 2.85 -24.34
CA SER A 139 2.80 4.01 -23.64
C SER A 139 2.12 4.31 -22.31
N PHE A 140 2.01 3.28 -21.45
CA PHE A 140 1.46 3.45 -20.11
C PHE A 140 2.31 4.42 -19.30
N THR A 141 1.66 5.36 -18.61
CA THR A 141 2.32 6.36 -17.77
C THR A 141 1.93 6.13 -16.32
N TRP A 142 2.92 5.94 -15.48
CA TRP A 142 2.73 5.88 -14.03
C TRP A 142 2.41 7.26 -13.49
N ILE A 143 1.46 7.35 -12.59
CA ILE A 143 1.05 8.55 -11.88
C ILE A 143 1.05 8.30 -10.38
N ASP A 144 1.04 9.38 -9.60
CA ASP A 144 1.15 9.43 -8.14
C ASP A 144 2.57 9.12 -7.62
N PRO A 145 3.08 9.92 -6.68
CA PRO A 145 4.45 9.83 -6.16
C PRO A 145 4.67 8.64 -5.22
N ILE A 146 3.58 8.08 -4.66
CA ILE A 146 3.54 6.89 -3.82
C ILE A 146 2.26 6.12 -4.08
N HIS A 147 2.26 4.79 -3.89
CA HIS A 147 1.18 3.89 -4.34
C HIS A 147 0.79 4.19 -5.79
N GLU A 148 1.81 4.32 -6.61
CA GLU A 148 1.70 4.71 -8.01
C GLU A 148 0.81 3.74 -8.80
N THR A 149 0.14 4.26 -9.82
CA THR A 149 -0.77 3.50 -10.67
C THR A 149 -0.63 3.93 -12.14
N VAL A 150 -1.20 3.16 -13.04
CA VAL A 150 -1.29 3.49 -14.46
C VAL A 150 -2.72 3.92 -14.78
N ARG A 151 -2.87 5.09 -15.40
CA ARG A 151 -4.17 5.61 -15.81
C ARG A 151 -4.47 5.21 -17.25
N THR A 152 -5.45 4.31 -17.45
CA THR A 152 -5.87 3.84 -18.76
C THR A 152 -7.18 3.03 -18.66
N ASP A 153 -7.84 2.80 -19.79
CA ASP A 153 -8.94 1.83 -19.93
C ASP A 153 -8.47 0.67 -20.83
N PRO A 154 -7.54 -0.18 -20.35
CA PRO A 154 -6.93 -1.24 -21.14
C PRO A 154 -7.80 -2.49 -21.21
N VAL A 155 -7.47 -3.40 -22.16
CA VAL A 155 -7.91 -4.79 -22.13
C VAL A 155 -7.08 -5.53 -21.08
N VAL A 156 -7.72 -5.88 -19.97
CA VAL A 156 -7.08 -6.52 -18.80
C VAL A 156 -7.36 -8.02 -18.80
N TYR A 157 -6.34 -8.81 -18.50
CA TYR A 157 -6.44 -10.24 -18.23
C TYR A 157 -6.02 -10.54 -16.79
N ASP A 158 -6.92 -11.15 -16.01
CA ASP A 158 -6.66 -11.58 -14.65
C ASP A 158 -6.09 -13.00 -14.66
N SER A 159 -4.84 -13.15 -14.29
CA SER A 159 -4.17 -14.45 -14.24
C SER A 159 -4.25 -15.08 -12.85
N ASP A 160 -4.04 -16.39 -12.80
CA ASP A 160 -3.91 -17.17 -11.56
C ASP A 160 -2.44 -17.28 -11.08
N ILE A 161 -1.55 -16.47 -11.64
CA ILE A 161 -0.14 -16.39 -11.20
C ILE A 161 -0.06 -15.64 -9.87
N VAL A 162 0.59 -16.26 -8.87
CA VAL A 162 0.78 -15.67 -7.55
C VAL A 162 2.19 -15.12 -7.42
N ILE A 163 2.29 -13.85 -7.02
CA ILE A 163 3.52 -13.17 -6.65
C ILE A 163 3.54 -13.04 -5.14
N PHE A 164 4.60 -13.53 -4.51
CA PHE A 164 4.78 -13.45 -3.06
C PHE A 164 5.62 -12.24 -2.70
N HIS A 165 5.04 -11.28 -1.99
CA HIS A 165 5.76 -10.15 -1.41
C HIS A 165 6.40 -10.58 -0.08
N ARG A 166 7.72 -10.43 0.01
CA ARG A 166 8.54 -10.91 1.15
C ARG A 166 9.59 -9.87 1.54
N PRO A 167 9.17 -8.69 2.02
CA PRO A 167 10.11 -7.66 2.49
C PRO A 167 10.86 -8.15 3.73
N ILE A 168 12.09 -7.70 3.88
CA ILE A 168 12.89 -7.92 5.09
C ILE A 168 12.72 -6.74 6.04
N GLU A 169 12.57 -5.52 5.53
CA GLU A 169 12.43 -4.30 6.31
C GLU A 169 11.07 -3.66 6.14
N ASN A 170 10.63 -2.94 7.18
CA ASN A 170 9.42 -2.14 7.14
C ASN A 170 9.75 -0.72 6.65
N HIS A 171 9.15 -0.30 5.54
CA HIS A 171 9.39 1.00 4.91
C HIS A 171 8.43 2.12 5.37
N THR A 172 7.62 1.90 6.38
CA THR A 172 6.56 2.80 6.88
C THR A 172 7.03 4.25 7.05
N ASN A 173 8.22 4.47 7.64
CA ASN A 173 8.75 5.83 7.86
C ASN A 173 9.11 6.55 6.55
N ARG A 174 9.55 5.81 5.52
CA ARG A 174 9.82 6.37 4.19
C ARG A 174 8.50 6.79 3.54
N ASP A 175 7.50 5.96 3.66
CA ASP A 175 6.20 6.17 3.02
C ASP A 175 5.48 7.39 3.63
N PHE A 176 5.49 7.55 4.96
CA PHE A 176 4.99 8.76 5.61
C PHE A 176 5.69 10.03 5.11
N ARG A 177 7.02 10.02 4.97
CA ARG A 177 7.77 11.17 4.43
C ARG A 177 7.35 11.51 3.01
N THR A 178 7.06 10.51 2.19
CA THR A 178 6.64 10.73 0.79
C THR A 178 5.25 11.36 0.72
N PHE A 179 4.29 10.92 1.55
CA PHE A 179 2.98 11.57 1.67
C PHE A 179 3.11 13.02 2.13
N GLU A 180 3.88 13.26 3.20
CA GLU A 180 4.11 14.58 3.79
C GLU A 180 4.81 15.52 2.77
N ALA A 181 5.88 15.06 2.11
CA ALA A 181 6.59 15.82 1.08
C ALA A 181 5.70 16.15 -0.13
N THR A 182 4.80 15.24 -0.52
CA THR A 182 3.82 15.49 -1.58
C THR A 182 2.88 16.62 -1.19
N TYR A 183 2.37 16.59 0.05
CA TYR A 183 1.54 17.66 0.57
C TYR A 183 2.29 19.00 0.68
N GLU A 184 3.53 19.02 1.18
CA GLU A 184 4.34 20.23 1.30
C GLU A 184 4.56 20.92 -0.05
N LYS A 185 4.75 20.15 -1.13
CA LYS A 185 4.97 20.69 -2.49
C LYS A 185 3.71 21.29 -3.11
N THR A 186 2.55 20.69 -2.85
CA THR A 186 1.30 20.99 -3.59
C THR A 186 0.21 21.58 -2.71
N HIS A 187 0.34 21.50 -1.39
CA HIS A 187 -0.71 21.74 -0.40
C HIS A 187 -2.00 20.97 -0.69
N TYR A 188 -1.86 19.82 -1.36
CA TYR A 188 -2.97 18.97 -1.77
C TYR A 188 -2.54 17.51 -1.85
N LEU A 189 -3.41 16.62 -1.39
CA LEU A 189 -3.33 15.19 -1.66
C LEU A 189 -4.57 14.79 -2.47
N SER A 190 -4.38 14.06 -3.55
CA SER A 190 -5.52 13.52 -4.30
C SER A 190 -6.39 12.65 -3.40
N PRO A 191 -7.68 12.46 -3.70
CA PRO A 191 -8.57 11.62 -2.91
C PRO A 191 -8.00 10.24 -2.61
N ARG A 192 -7.41 9.61 -3.61
CA ARG A 192 -6.80 8.30 -3.52
C ARG A 192 -5.58 8.32 -2.57
N ILE A 193 -4.67 9.27 -2.74
CA ILE A 193 -3.47 9.41 -1.91
C ILE A 193 -3.83 9.74 -0.47
N PHE A 194 -4.84 10.59 -0.25
CA PHE A 194 -5.32 10.90 1.10
C PHE A 194 -5.84 9.65 1.82
N THR A 195 -6.73 8.87 1.20
CA THR A 195 -7.25 7.62 1.77
C THR A 195 -6.13 6.62 2.09
N MET A 196 -5.13 6.49 1.20
CA MET A 196 -3.97 5.62 1.45
C MET A 196 -3.15 6.10 2.66
N TYR A 197 -2.90 7.41 2.76
CA TYR A 197 -2.21 7.99 3.90
C TYR A 197 -2.97 7.74 5.22
N MET A 198 -4.31 7.87 5.24
CA MET A 198 -5.12 7.54 6.42
C MET A 198 -5.02 6.06 6.79
N LYS A 199 -5.06 5.14 5.81
CA LYS A 199 -4.88 3.70 6.04
C LYS A 199 -3.52 3.37 6.65
N GLU A 200 -2.44 3.94 6.10
CA GLU A 200 -1.09 3.75 6.62
C GLU A 200 -0.93 4.31 8.05
N LEU A 201 -1.45 5.52 8.30
CA LEU A 201 -1.43 6.13 9.62
C LEU A 201 -2.21 5.31 10.67
N TYR A 202 -3.35 4.75 10.27
CA TYR A 202 -4.12 3.92 11.19
C TYR A 202 -3.38 2.65 11.57
N ARG A 203 -2.70 2.00 10.63
CA ARG A 203 -1.97 0.75 10.84
C ARG A 203 -0.65 0.95 11.58
N TRP A 204 0.12 1.95 11.19
CA TRP A 204 1.52 2.06 11.57
C TRP A 204 1.91 3.41 12.18
N GLY A 205 0.99 4.38 12.24
CA GLY A 205 1.29 5.73 12.74
C GLY A 205 1.62 5.72 14.22
N ASP A 206 2.83 6.17 14.57
CA ASP A 206 3.19 6.56 15.93
C ASP A 206 2.63 7.96 16.28
N LEU A 207 2.75 8.35 17.54
CA LEU A 207 2.23 9.65 18.01
C LEU A 207 2.79 10.83 17.21
N LYS A 208 4.06 10.77 16.80
CA LYS A 208 4.70 11.85 16.03
C LYS A 208 4.20 11.94 14.60
N ALA A 209 4.00 10.78 13.95
CA ALA A 209 3.42 10.73 12.61
C ALA A 209 1.97 11.24 12.60
N LEU A 210 1.18 10.83 13.60
CA LEU A 210 -0.20 11.28 13.77
C LEU A 210 -0.29 12.78 14.06
N GLU A 211 0.64 13.35 14.84
CA GLU A 211 0.72 14.79 15.12
C GLU A 211 0.99 15.60 13.83
N ARG A 212 1.94 15.17 13.00
CA ARG A 212 2.21 15.81 11.70
C ARG A 212 1.00 15.72 10.77
N ALA A 213 0.39 14.53 10.71
CA ALA A 213 -0.80 14.30 9.91
C ALA A 213 -2.00 15.15 10.35
N ALA A 214 -2.17 15.41 11.66
CA ALA A 214 -3.27 16.24 12.17
C ALA A 214 -3.28 17.65 11.55
N ASN A 215 -2.11 18.23 11.28
CA ASN A 215 -2.01 19.54 10.61
C ASN A 215 -2.45 19.44 9.14
N ILE A 216 -2.02 18.41 8.42
CA ILE A 216 -2.42 18.13 7.03
C ILE A 216 -3.93 17.91 6.95
N ILE A 217 -4.48 17.07 7.83
CA ILE A 217 -5.92 16.78 7.93
C ILE A 217 -6.71 18.07 8.16
N LYS A 218 -6.27 18.91 9.11
CA LYS A 218 -6.95 20.17 9.45
C LYS A 218 -6.98 21.13 8.26
N ASP A 219 -5.94 21.16 7.45
CA ASP A 219 -5.92 22.00 6.26
C ASP A 219 -6.74 21.43 5.12
N MET A 220 -6.59 20.14 4.85
CA MET A 220 -7.35 19.44 3.80
C MET A 220 -8.85 19.46 4.06
N SER A 221 -9.30 19.34 5.31
CA SER A 221 -10.72 19.33 5.67
C SER A 221 -11.46 20.65 5.45
N LYS A 222 -10.72 21.74 5.17
CA LYS A 222 -11.32 23.04 4.81
C LYS A 222 -11.63 23.18 3.32
N LYS A 223 -11.17 22.23 2.49
CA LYS A 223 -11.34 22.29 1.04
C LYS A 223 -12.72 21.78 0.64
N THR A 224 -13.34 22.43 -0.33
CA THR A 224 -14.73 22.14 -0.78
C THR A 224 -14.91 20.75 -1.39
N GLU A 225 -13.83 20.12 -1.83
CA GLU A 225 -13.84 18.78 -2.44
C GLU A 225 -13.73 17.63 -1.44
N PHE A 226 -13.77 17.93 -0.15
CA PHE A 226 -13.57 16.95 0.90
C PHE A 226 -14.87 16.21 1.21
N SER A 227 -15.04 15.01 0.68
CA SER A 227 -16.28 14.21 0.87
C SER A 227 -16.47 13.75 2.32
N GLU A 228 -17.72 13.40 2.68
CA GLU A 228 -18.05 12.84 4.01
C GLU A 228 -17.24 11.58 4.33
N ALA A 229 -16.99 10.71 3.34
CA ALA A 229 -16.16 9.53 3.51
C ALA A 229 -14.75 9.90 3.98
N ARG A 230 -14.10 10.90 3.36
CA ARG A 230 -12.77 11.37 3.78
C ARG A 230 -12.79 12.09 5.13
N LEU A 231 -13.90 12.79 5.45
CA LEU A 231 -14.07 13.37 6.78
C LEU A 231 -14.16 12.27 7.85
N SER A 232 -14.77 11.13 7.54
CA SER A 232 -14.82 9.96 8.43
C SER A 232 -13.42 9.36 8.61
N GLU A 233 -12.70 9.09 7.52
CA GLU A 233 -11.30 8.62 7.56
C GLU A 233 -10.41 9.54 8.41
N ALA A 234 -10.48 10.84 8.16
CA ALA A 234 -9.73 11.87 8.89
C ALA A 234 -10.10 11.88 10.40
N SER A 235 -11.38 11.73 10.72
CA SER A 235 -11.84 11.76 12.10
C SER A 235 -11.39 10.55 12.91
N ILE A 236 -11.25 9.37 12.27
CA ILE A 236 -10.66 8.17 12.89
C ILE A 236 -9.20 8.47 13.29
N ILE A 237 -8.41 9.03 12.38
CA ILE A 237 -7.00 9.34 12.63
C ILE A 237 -6.86 10.40 13.74
N LEU A 238 -7.71 11.42 13.74
CA LEU A 238 -7.73 12.43 14.80
C LEU A 238 -8.13 11.83 16.15
N ALA A 239 -9.11 10.93 16.18
CA ALA A 239 -9.49 10.22 17.40
C ALA A 239 -8.31 9.41 17.95
N ARG A 240 -7.65 8.60 17.11
CA ARG A 240 -6.45 7.84 17.47
C ARG A 240 -5.32 8.75 17.99
N TYR A 241 -5.05 9.86 17.31
CA TYR A 241 -4.08 10.87 17.75
C TYR A 241 -4.40 11.39 19.15
N HIS A 242 -5.62 11.88 19.36
CA HIS A 242 -6.02 12.46 20.63
C HIS A 242 -6.06 11.45 21.78
N ARG A 243 -6.45 10.21 21.54
CA ARG A 243 -6.36 9.13 22.54
C ARG A 243 -4.92 8.88 22.95
N LEU A 244 -4.00 8.73 21.99
CA LEU A 244 -2.56 8.51 22.28
C LEU A 244 -1.91 9.75 22.95
N ALA A 245 -2.33 10.95 22.58
CA ALA A 245 -1.92 12.20 23.22
C ALA A 245 -2.59 12.46 24.58
N LYS A 246 -3.46 11.53 25.05
CA LYS A 246 -4.21 11.63 26.31
C LYS A 246 -5.10 12.89 26.40
N ASN A 247 -5.61 13.36 25.27
CA ASN A 247 -6.52 14.51 25.19
C ASN A 247 -7.97 14.01 25.05
N GLY A 248 -8.59 13.64 26.17
CA GLY A 248 -9.92 13.06 26.22
C GLY A 248 -11.02 13.92 25.58
N PRO A 249 -11.12 15.23 25.84
CA PRO A 249 -12.13 16.08 25.21
C PRO A 249 -12.07 16.09 23.68
N GLU A 250 -10.89 16.25 23.10
CA GLU A 250 -10.73 16.25 21.63
C GLU A 250 -10.88 14.85 21.04
N PHE A 251 -10.51 13.80 21.79
CA PHE A 251 -10.80 12.41 21.41
C PHE A 251 -12.31 12.19 21.24
N MET A 252 -13.12 12.52 22.27
CA MET A 252 -14.58 12.35 22.22
C MET A 252 -15.21 13.18 21.11
N LYS A 253 -14.75 14.40 20.89
CA LYS A 253 -15.20 15.25 19.81
C LYS A 253 -14.95 14.62 18.43
N ALA A 254 -13.77 14.07 18.21
CA ALA A 254 -13.43 13.38 16.96
C ALA A 254 -14.25 12.09 16.79
N ALA A 255 -14.43 11.31 17.86
CA ALA A 255 -15.23 10.11 17.86
C ALA A 255 -16.71 10.40 17.55
N LEU A 256 -17.33 11.33 18.25
CA LEU A 256 -18.75 11.70 18.05
C LEU A 256 -19.01 12.27 16.65
N ARG A 257 -18.04 12.95 16.05
CA ARG A 257 -18.15 13.40 14.66
C ARG A 257 -18.41 12.27 13.69
N ILE A 258 -17.81 11.09 13.90
CA ILE A 258 -18.01 9.94 13.02
C ILE A 258 -19.46 9.44 13.08
N PHE A 259 -20.06 9.39 14.26
CA PHE A 259 -21.49 9.04 14.38
C PHE A 259 -22.38 9.98 13.58
N THR A 260 -22.06 11.27 13.55
CA THR A 260 -22.80 12.25 12.74
C THR A 260 -22.60 12.02 11.24
N LEU A 261 -21.33 11.83 10.80
CA LEU A 261 -20.98 11.65 9.39
C LEU A 261 -21.54 10.34 8.83
N MET A 262 -21.62 9.30 9.64
CA MET A 262 -22.10 7.96 9.25
C MET A 262 -23.55 7.70 9.68
N GLN A 263 -24.32 8.76 9.92
CA GLN A 263 -25.78 8.69 10.20
C GLN A 263 -26.15 7.76 11.37
N GLY A 264 -25.33 7.74 12.41
CA GLY A 264 -25.57 6.98 13.63
C GLY A 264 -24.92 5.60 13.70
N THR A 265 -24.45 5.03 12.58
CA THR A 265 -23.75 3.75 12.58
C THR A 265 -22.23 3.99 12.50
N PRO A 266 -21.46 3.76 13.57
CA PRO A 266 -20.01 3.97 13.56
C PRO A 266 -19.29 2.89 12.72
N CYS A 267 -18.00 3.10 12.43
CA CYS A 267 -17.15 2.08 11.84
C CYS A 267 -16.37 1.30 12.90
N SER A 268 -15.85 0.12 12.52
CA SER A 268 -15.13 -0.77 13.43
C SER A 268 -13.90 -0.11 14.05
N GLU A 269 -13.19 0.75 13.28
CA GLU A 269 -12.01 1.46 13.79
C GLU A 269 -12.36 2.38 14.96
N ILE A 270 -13.45 3.14 14.88
CA ILE A 270 -13.81 4.06 15.98
C ILE A 270 -14.31 3.29 17.19
N CYS A 271 -14.98 2.16 16.98
CA CYS A 271 -15.36 1.27 18.08
C CYS A 271 -14.11 0.72 18.78
N CYS A 272 -13.08 0.31 18.04
CA CYS A 272 -11.81 -0.11 18.62
C CYS A 272 -11.10 1.03 19.39
N GLU A 273 -11.10 2.25 18.88
CA GLU A 273 -10.50 3.40 19.56
C GLU A 273 -11.27 3.79 20.85
N LEU A 274 -12.61 3.68 20.85
CA LEU A 274 -13.44 3.85 22.05
C LEU A 274 -13.17 2.74 23.07
N ALA A 275 -13.10 1.50 22.64
CA ALA A 275 -12.74 0.38 23.52
C ALA A 275 -11.38 0.60 24.19
N LEU A 276 -10.36 0.97 23.43
CA LEU A 276 -9.03 1.29 23.95
C LEU A 276 -9.03 2.50 24.90
N TYR A 277 -9.88 3.50 24.65
CA TYR A 277 -10.06 4.64 25.53
C TYR A 277 -10.63 4.21 26.89
N TYR A 278 -11.70 3.41 26.90
CA TYR A 278 -12.29 2.90 28.15
C TYR A 278 -11.36 1.95 28.90
N GLU A 279 -10.60 1.09 28.20
CA GLU A 279 -9.55 0.28 28.85
C GLU A 279 -8.53 1.16 29.58
N GLN A 280 -8.05 2.25 28.95
CA GLN A 280 -7.09 3.18 29.57
C GLN A 280 -7.64 3.89 30.80
N HIS A 281 -8.97 3.96 30.96
CA HIS A 281 -9.64 4.56 32.11
C HIS A 281 -10.15 3.51 33.12
N GLY A 282 -9.87 2.21 32.88
CA GLY A 282 -10.25 1.11 33.78
C GLY A 282 -11.69 0.65 33.67
N ASP A 283 -12.46 1.18 32.71
CA ASP A 283 -13.84 0.73 32.45
C ASP A 283 -13.84 -0.44 31.46
N LEU A 284 -13.55 -1.63 32.00
CA LEU A 284 -13.46 -2.84 31.20
C LEU A 284 -14.84 -3.32 30.65
N PRO A 285 -15.95 -3.19 31.39
CA PRO A 285 -17.27 -3.51 30.84
C PRO A 285 -17.61 -2.69 29.60
N GLU A 286 -17.38 -1.39 29.62
CA GLU A 286 -17.65 -0.51 28.47
C GLU A 286 -16.68 -0.81 27.32
N ALA A 287 -15.40 -1.06 27.62
CA ALA A 287 -14.42 -1.47 26.63
C ALA A 287 -14.82 -2.75 25.88
N LYS A 288 -15.32 -3.77 26.58
CA LYS A 288 -15.81 -5.02 25.99
C LYS A 288 -16.99 -4.76 25.04
N LEU A 289 -17.95 -3.93 25.47
CA LEU A 289 -19.12 -3.56 24.64
C LEU A 289 -18.67 -2.96 23.30
N TRP A 290 -17.70 -2.05 23.33
CA TRP A 290 -17.18 -1.43 22.12
C TRP A 290 -16.41 -2.39 21.22
N TYR A 291 -15.68 -3.38 21.79
CA TYR A 291 -15.06 -4.43 20.97
C TYR A 291 -16.10 -5.37 20.34
N ILE A 292 -17.19 -5.69 21.05
CA ILE A 292 -18.31 -6.47 20.48
C ILE A 292 -18.94 -5.68 19.32
N ASN A 293 -19.21 -4.38 19.50
CA ASN A 293 -19.74 -3.53 18.42
C ASN A 293 -18.78 -3.48 17.21
N ALA A 294 -17.47 -3.40 17.45
CA ALA A 294 -16.48 -3.41 16.38
C ALA A 294 -16.50 -4.71 15.56
N LYS A 295 -16.76 -5.84 16.23
CA LYS A 295 -16.74 -7.17 15.62
C LYS A 295 -18.04 -7.53 14.91
N ASP A 296 -19.19 -7.27 15.58
CA ASP A 296 -20.48 -7.88 15.22
C ASP A 296 -21.47 -6.87 14.60
N GLU A 297 -21.30 -5.56 14.84
CA GLU A 297 -22.31 -4.55 14.50
C GLU A 297 -21.82 -3.50 13.49
N THR A 298 -20.51 -3.50 13.14
CA THR A 298 -19.94 -2.43 12.32
C THR A 298 -18.96 -2.97 11.26
N GLU A 299 -18.77 -2.15 10.21
CA GLU A 299 -17.84 -2.49 9.13
C GLU A 299 -16.57 -1.61 9.20
N PRO A 300 -15.39 -2.16 8.89
CA PRO A 300 -14.14 -1.40 8.81
C PRO A 300 -14.04 -0.61 7.51
N ILE A 301 -13.48 0.61 7.57
CA ILE A 301 -13.24 1.46 6.41
C ILE A 301 -11.74 1.69 6.12
N LEU A 302 -10.86 1.62 7.13
CA LEU A 302 -9.41 1.79 6.97
C LEU A 302 -8.64 0.47 7.08
N ASP A 303 -9.01 -0.41 8.01
CA ASP A 303 -8.32 -1.67 8.24
C ASP A 303 -9.29 -2.80 8.58
N ILE A 304 -9.42 -3.78 7.69
CA ILE A 304 -10.29 -4.95 7.86
C ILE A 304 -10.08 -5.68 9.20
N LYS A 305 -8.87 -5.60 9.77
CA LYS A 305 -8.56 -6.20 11.06
C LYS A 305 -9.34 -5.60 12.21
N SER A 306 -9.80 -4.34 12.06
CA SER A 306 -10.62 -3.65 13.07
C SER A 306 -12.01 -4.25 13.23
N GLY A 307 -12.54 -4.91 12.20
CA GLY A 307 -13.84 -5.59 12.24
C GLY A 307 -13.77 -7.05 12.72
N LYS A 308 -12.59 -7.63 12.91
CA LYS A 308 -12.48 -9.05 13.28
C LYS A 308 -11.29 -9.33 14.19
N GLU A 309 -10.07 -9.32 13.65
CA GLU A 309 -8.86 -9.81 14.34
C GLU A 309 -8.54 -9.00 15.61
N ILE A 310 -8.64 -7.68 15.54
CA ILE A 310 -8.32 -6.80 16.67
C ILE A 310 -9.31 -6.98 17.82
N PRO A 311 -10.64 -6.86 17.60
CA PRO A 311 -11.60 -7.05 18.68
C PRO A 311 -11.62 -8.48 19.22
N GLU A 312 -11.47 -9.54 18.40
CA GLU A 312 -11.39 -10.92 18.87
C GLU A 312 -10.23 -11.13 19.85
N LYS A 313 -9.03 -10.67 19.49
CA LYS A 313 -7.85 -10.76 20.37
C LYS A 313 -8.04 -9.96 21.67
N ALA A 314 -8.68 -8.80 21.59
CA ALA A 314 -8.94 -7.96 22.76
C ALA A 314 -9.95 -8.62 23.71
N LEU A 315 -11.06 -9.16 23.18
CA LEU A 315 -12.09 -9.86 23.98
C LEU A 315 -11.51 -11.11 24.65
N LEU A 316 -10.70 -11.92 23.93
CA LEU A 316 -10.00 -13.07 24.53
C LEU A 316 -9.10 -12.63 25.69
N ARG A 317 -8.34 -11.55 25.52
CA ARG A 317 -7.47 -10.99 26.58
C ARG A 317 -8.25 -10.49 27.78
N LEU A 318 -9.44 -9.93 27.57
CA LEU A 318 -10.31 -9.38 28.62
C LEU A 318 -11.22 -10.45 29.26
N GLY A 319 -11.17 -11.71 28.82
CA GLY A 319 -11.86 -12.83 29.44
C GLY A 319 -13.29 -13.06 28.99
N ASP A 320 -13.64 -12.64 27.78
CA ASP A 320 -14.91 -13.00 27.10
C ASP A 320 -14.56 -13.86 25.87
N ALA A 321 -14.39 -15.14 26.09
CA ALA A 321 -14.28 -16.15 25.03
C ALA A 321 -15.63 -16.83 24.84
#